data_411e6a7cf967a2c19db67667580d5f74
#
_entry.id   411e6a7cf967a2c19db67667580d5f74
#
_cell.length_a   1.000
_cell.length_b   1.000
_cell.length_c   1.000
_cell.angle_alpha   90.00
_cell.angle_beta   90.00
_cell.angle_gamma   90.00
#
_symmetry.space_group_name_H-M   'P 1'
#
loop_
_entity.id
_entity.type
_entity.pdbx_description
1 polymer ?
#
loop_
_entity_poly.entity_id
_entity_poly.type
_entity_poly.pdbx_seq_one_letter_code
_entity_poly.pdbx_strand_id
1 'polypeptide(L)'
;MTRWLVLGLAGLGLAACTPPGPQAQVCNPVTEQGSVSGSLTPVSRLRVLDPDKTEVASDTVVVTDSSFSAESGDVLVSNCNEGLLRKVSSVSTQFVGGSGVFSQAVRKVYIKTVEASLEEAIASGNVSLETDLTIGEATLVQALDGVSVQNFTGRINLTNVKFDIPGVPGGSVTLNGFIEQTLKPRFDLKFSNGSLELFKAGMGGALKASLTATIQANASYSPFSLNKELASWNIKRAFVVGSVPVVVVLQPRLIAGVSSNASGKVTVTVGIAPTFTTNVELDYNRSRTTNAGWNNTFAASFTLNPTFNYSVPVQGSGNAFAGLVMDVKFYGVAGPSLEARPFINLTLNGNSGTAGLKTGINGKSRVAAGFKVLGKGLETSYDGPSLEEARTFSCQAPSTCTAN
;
A
#
# COMPACT_ATOMS: atom_id res chain seq x y z
N MET A 1 18.65 24.66 -80.61
CA MET A 1 17.66 25.43 -79.85
C MET A 1 17.39 24.60 -78.58
N THR A 2 18.11 24.90 -77.52
CA THR A 2 18.04 24.08 -76.26
C THR A 2 17.38 24.94 -75.17
N ARG A 3 16.18 24.57 -74.74
CA ARG A 3 15.46 25.23 -73.63
C ARG A 3 15.86 24.63 -72.34
N TRP A 4 16.37 25.41 -71.43
CA TRP A 4 16.63 25.05 -70.00
C TRP A 4 15.37 25.26 -69.18
N LEU A 5 14.92 24.23 -68.51
CA LEU A 5 13.85 24.26 -67.51
C LEU A 5 14.47 24.50 -66.19
N VAL A 6 14.19 25.58 -65.51
CA VAL A 6 14.59 25.84 -64.09
C VAL A 6 13.50 25.30 -63.19
N LEU A 7 13.80 24.21 -62.46
CA LEU A 7 12.93 23.73 -61.39
C LEU A 7 13.24 24.53 -60.10
N GLY A 8 12.27 25.29 -59.64
CA GLY A 8 12.30 25.94 -58.35
C GLY A 8 12.02 24.89 -57.24
N LEU A 9 12.98 24.63 -56.35
CA LEU A 9 12.75 23.91 -55.11
C LEU A 9 12.00 24.81 -54.13
N ALA A 10 10.72 24.51 -53.88
CA ALA A 10 9.98 25.05 -52.76
C ALA A 10 10.46 24.33 -51.46
N GLY A 11 11.16 25.05 -50.59
CA GLY A 11 11.55 24.57 -49.28
C GLY A 11 10.31 24.40 -48.39
N LEU A 12 9.90 23.16 -48.15
CA LEU A 12 8.96 22.81 -47.11
C LEU A 12 9.67 22.96 -45.75
N GLY A 13 9.40 24.03 -45.03
CA GLY A 13 9.78 24.22 -43.67
C GLY A 13 9.07 23.15 -42.79
N LEU A 14 9.80 22.12 -42.39
CA LEU A 14 9.36 21.21 -41.34
C LEU A 14 9.29 22.02 -40.03
N ALA A 15 8.08 22.48 -39.68
CA ALA A 15 7.80 22.92 -38.31
C ALA A 15 8.00 21.69 -37.42
N ALA A 16 9.11 21.67 -36.68
CA ALA A 16 9.34 20.68 -35.63
C ALA A 16 8.21 20.86 -34.61
N CYS A 17 7.23 19.95 -34.63
CA CYS A 17 6.30 19.79 -33.53
C CYS A 17 7.11 19.33 -32.29
N THR A 18 7.51 20.28 -31.46
CA THR A 18 7.94 19.93 -30.10
C THR A 18 6.79 19.17 -29.43
N PRO A 19 7.02 17.95 -28.91
CA PRO A 19 5.97 17.25 -28.20
C PRO A 19 5.47 18.16 -27.07
N PRO A 20 4.14 18.24 -26.84
CA PRO A 20 3.61 19.05 -25.76
C PRO A 20 4.29 18.57 -24.47
N GLY A 21 4.93 19.50 -23.76
CA GLY A 21 5.49 19.22 -22.44
C GLY A 21 4.39 18.69 -21.54
N PRO A 22 4.74 17.98 -20.44
CA PRO A 22 3.75 17.42 -19.52
C PRO A 22 2.79 18.54 -19.10
N GLN A 23 1.51 18.36 -19.42
CA GLN A 23 0.48 19.34 -19.08
C GLN A 23 0.34 19.38 -17.56
N ALA A 24 0.40 20.58 -17.00
CA ALA A 24 0.13 20.78 -15.59
C ALA A 24 -1.31 20.37 -15.30
N GLN A 25 -1.50 19.53 -14.28
CA GLN A 25 -2.81 19.08 -13.84
C GLN A 25 -3.31 19.98 -12.72
N VAL A 26 -4.60 20.31 -12.75
CA VAL A 26 -5.27 20.99 -11.64
C VAL A 26 -5.13 20.13 -10.39
N CYS A 27 -4.80 20.78 -9.29
CA CYS A 27 -4.68 20.14 -7.99
C CYS A 27 -6.06 19.69 -7.49
N ASN A 28 -6.18 18.41 -7.16
CA ASN A 28 -7.35 17.88 -6.48
C ASN A 28 -7.00 17.73 -4.98
N PRO A 29 -7.63 18.49 -4.08
CA PRO A 29 -7.31 18.42 -2.67
C PRO A 29 -7.71 17.06 -2.08
N VAL A 30 -6.84 16.51 -1.23
CA VAL A 30 -7.14 15.32 -0.43
C VAL A 30 -7.95 15.74 0.78
N THR A 31 -9.05 15.04 1.04
CA THR A 31 -9.91 15.32 2.20
C THR A 31 -9.16 15.09 3.51
N GLU A 32 -9.30 16.02 4.44
CA GLU A 32 -8.78 15.90 5.79
C GLU A 32 -9.62 14.87 6.56
N GLN A 33 -9.00 13.78 6.98
CA GLN A 33 -9.63 12.71 7.74
C GLN A 33 -8.64 12.01 8.66
N GLY A 34 -9.09 11.69 9.87
CA GLY A 34 -8.30 11.02 10.88
C GLY A 34 -8.06 11.91 12.11
N SER A 35 -7.40 11.35 13.10
CA SER A 35 -7.04 12.06 14.32
C SER A 35 -5.56 12.45 14.30
N VAL A 36 -5.27 13.63 14.85
CA VAL A 36 -3.93 14.18 15.00
C VAL A 36 -3.71 14.48 16.48
N SER A 37 -2.61 14.00 17.05
CA SER A 37 -2.15 14.40 18.38
C SER A 37 -0.70 14.85 18.34
N GLY A 38 -0.38 15.90 19.09
CA GLY A 38 0.95 16.52 19.06
C GLY A 38 1.04 17.70 18.11
N SER A 39 2.25 18.15 17.81
CA SER A 39 2.51 19.31 16.97
C SER A 39 3.84 19.20 16.22
N LEU A 40 3.93 19.88 15.08
CA LEU A 40 5.15 20.06 14.30
C LEU A 40 5.45 21.54 14.17
N THR A 41 6.71 21.90 14.31
CA THR A 41 7.20 23.25 14.07
C THR A 41 7.83 23.27 12.68
N PRO A 42 7.26 24.01 11.72
CA PRO A 42 7.81 24.10 10.38
C PRO A 42 9.10 24.93 10.36
N VAL A 43 9.91 24.75 9.32
CA VAL A 43 11.01 25.67 9.03
C VAL A 43 10.47 27.00 8.51
N SER A 44 11.22 28.10 8.69
CA SER A 44 10.80 29.44 8.25
C SER A 44 10.59 29.57 6.73
N ARG A 45 11.22 28.70 5.95
CA ARG A 45 11.15 28.64 4.48
C ARG A 45 10.05 27.71 3.96
N LEU A 46 9.15 27.21 4.80
CA LEU A 46 8.01 26.42 4.37
C LEU A 46 6.94 27.33 3.74
N ARG A 47 6.43 26.95 2.58
CA ARG A 47 5.31 27.59 1.88
C ARG A 47 4.19 26.59 1.70
N VAL A 48 3.07 26.83 2.31
CA VAL A 48 1.85 26.02 2.13
C VAL A 48 1.08 26.56 0.93
N LEU A 49 0.81 25.70 -0.03
CA LEU A 49 0.09 26.08 -1.25
C LEU A 49 -1.40 25.82 -1.10
N ASP A 50 -2.18 26.75 -1.59
CA ASP A 50 -3.62 26.61 -1.75
C ASP A 50 -3.90 25.67 -2.94
N PRO A 51 -4.56 24.50 -2.72
CA PRO A 51 -4.85 23.56 -3.79
C PRO A 51 -5.68 24.17 -4.91
N ASP A 52 -6.64 25.04 -4.61
CA ASP A 52 -7.55 25.64 -5.59
C ASP A 52 -6.84 26.61 -6.53
N LYS A 53 -5.65 27.08 -6.17
CA LYS A 53 -4.83 28.02 -6.93
C LYS A 53 -3.56 27.38 -7.50
N THR A 54 -3.44 26.07 -7.42
CA THR A 54 -2.22 25.33 -7.75
C THR A 54 -2.44 24.33 -8.89
N GLU A 55 -1.56 24.36 -9.85
CA GLU A 55 -1.45 23.34 -10.90
C GLU A 55 -0.09 22.64 -10.74
N VAL A 56 -0.02 21.32 -10.88
CA VAL A 56 1.20 20.54 -10.66
C VAL A 56 1.57 19.74 -11.90
N ALA A 57 2.81 19.86 -12.33
CA ALA A 57 3.46 18.99 -13.32
C ALA A 57 4.62 18.23 -12.66
N SER A 58 5.36 17.41 -13.41
CA SER A 58 6.42 16.54 -12.86
C SER A 58 7.49 17.31 -12.08
N ASP A 59 7.95 18.44 -12.59
CA ASP A 59 9.03 19.27 -12.03
C ASP A 59 8.63 20.74 -11.85
N THR A 60 7.39 21.08 -12.15
CA THR A 60 6.90 22.46 -12.19
C THR A 60 5.61 22.57 -11.39
N VAL A 61 5.52 23.58 -10.54
CA VAL A 61 4.31 24.00 -9.86
C VAL A 61 3.92 25.37 -10.38
N VAL A 62 2.65 25.56 -10.73
CA VAL A 62 2.11 26.85 -11.17
C VAL A 62 1.12 27.33 -10.12
N VAL A 63 1.34 28.52 -9.60
CA VAL A 63 0.46 29.13 -8.61
C VAL A 63 -0.21 30.36 -9.20
N THR A 64 -1.54 30.38 -9.16
CA THR A 64 -2.37 31.50 -9.64
C THR A 64 -2.86 32.30 -8.44
N ASP A 65 -1.92 32.99 -7.78
CA ASP A 65 -2.19 33.88 -6.65
C ASP A 65 -1.32 35.13 -6.74
N SER A 66 -1.96 36.31 -6.71
CA SER A 66 -1.26 37.58 -6.83
C SER A 66 -0.36 37.89 -5.61
N SER A 67 -0.69 37.34 -4.46
CA SER A 67 0.05 37.55 -3.20
C SER A 67 1.16 36.53 -2.96
N PHE A 68 1.14 35.40 -3.69
CA PHE A 68 2.11 34.33 -3.47
C PHE A 68 3.53 34.72 -3.93
N SER A 69 4.50 34.40 -3.08
CA SER A 69 5.93 34.54 -3.37
C SER A 69 6.69 33.32 -2.87
N ALA A 70 7.69 32.91 -3.62
CA ALA A 70 8.63 31.88 -3.25
C ALA A 70 10.01 32.22 -3.79
N GLU A 71 11.06 31.69 -3.13
CA GLU A 71 12.45 31.87 -3.50
C GLU A 71 13.14 30.50 -3.63
N SER A 72 14.27 30.49 -4.34
CA SER A 72 15.10 29.28 -4.42
C SER A 72 15.48 28.78 -3.02
N GLY A 73 15.26 27.47 -2.79
CA GLY A 73 15.47 26.81 -1.50
C GLY A 73 14.26 26.82 -0.56
N ASP A 74 13.15 27.49 -0.90
CA ASP A 74 11.89 27.32 -0.15
C ASP A 74 11.36 25.90 -0.35
N VAL A 75 10.62 25.39 0.64
CA VAL A 75 9.95 24.08 0.58
C VAL A 75 8.47 24.31 0.40
N LEU A 76 7.91 23.76 -0.67
CA LEU A 76 6.49 23.82 -0.98
C LEU A 76 5.79 22.57 -0.44
N VAL A 77 4.66 22.77 0.22
CA VAL A 77 3.82 21.67 0.72
C VAL A 77 2.35 21.94 0.38
N SER A 78 1.61 20.89 0.02
CA SER A 78 0.17 20.94 -0.20
C SER A 78 -0.46 19.57 -0.06
N ASN A 79 -1.78 19.52 0.18
CA ASN A 79 -2.57 18.29 0.11
C ASN A 79 -3.06 17.97 -1.31
N CYS A 80 -2.40 18.49 -2.34
CA CYS A 80 -2.68 18.21 -3.75
C CYS A 80 -2.51 16.73 -4.12
N ASN A 81 -3.47 16.11 -4.77
CA ASN A 81 -3.39 14.77 -5.39
C ASN A 81 -2.96 13.66 -4.40
N GLU A 82 -1.69 13.26 -4.42
CA GLU A 82 -1.06 12.32 -3.46
C GLU A 82 -0.18 13.04 -2.46
N GLY A 83 -0.33 14.37 -2.36
CA GLY A 83 0.52 15.26 -1.58
C GLY A 83 1.64 15.89 -2.42
N LEU A 84 1.94 17.14 -2.15
CA LEU A 84 3.05 17.86 -2.72
C LEU A 84 4.06 18.17 -1.62
N LEU A 85 5.30 17.73 -1.81
CA LEU A 85 6.45 18.10 -0.99
C LEU A 85 7.64 18.29 -1.92
N ARG A 86 8.00 19.56 -2.21
CA ARG A 86 8.98 19.91 -3.23
C ARG A 86 9.84 21.07 -2.75
N LYS A 87 11.09 21.11 -3.19
CA LYS A 87 12.00 22.24 -2.95
C LYS A 87 12.11 23.10 -4.21
N VAL A 88 12.02 24.39 -4.03
CA VAL A 88 12.13 25.38 -5.11
C VAL A 88 13.55 25.43 -5.63
N SER A 89 13.75 25.25 -6.92
CA SER A 89 15.01 25.44 -7.61
C SER A 89 15.08 26.80 -8.32
N SER A 90 13.99 27.24 -8.95
CA SER A 90 13.89 28.56 -9.55
C SER A 90 12.45 29.03 -9.66
N VAL A 91 12.25 30.34 -9.78
CA VAL A 91 10.91 30.95 -9.86
C VAL A 91 10.91 31.93 -11.04
N SER A 92 9.81 31.91 -11.80
CA SER A 92 9.53 32.92 -12.82
C SER A 92 8.07 33.36 -12.73
N THR A 93 7.77 34.59 -13.09
CA THR A 93 6.41 35.14 -13.06
C THR A 93 6.00 35.58 -14.44
N GLN A 94 4.78 35.24 -14.82
CA GLN A 94 4.18 35.65 -16.07
C GLN A 94 2.78 36.24 -15.82
N PHE A 95 2.39 37.18 -16.64
CA PHE A 95 1.03 37.72 -16.70
C PHE A 95 0.34 37.12 -17.92
N VAL A 96 -0.74 36.39 -17.75
CA VAL A 96 -1.45 35.64 -18.77
C VAL A 96 -2.84 36.24 -18.93
N GLY A 97 -3.24 36.49 -20.21
CA GLY A 97 -4.52 37.13 -20.53
C GLY A 97 -4.41 38.66 -20.55
N GLY A 98 -5.52 39.36 -20.76
CA GLY A 98 -5.55 40.81 -20.73
C GLY A 98 -5.49 41.50 -22.11
N SER A 99 -5.85 40.82 -23.22
CA SER A 99 -5.89 41.44 -24.55
C SER A 99 -7.21 42.15 -24.88
N GLY A 100 -8.20 42.15 -24.01
CA GLY A 100 -9.49 42.82 -24.18
C GLY A 100 -9.67 44.01 -23.23
N VAL A 101 -10.53 44.96 -23.62
CA VAL A 101 -10.77 46.24 -22.90
C VAL A 101 -11.22 46.06 -21.44
N PHE A 102 -11.65 44.82 -21.03
CA PHE A 102 -12.08 44.49 -19.69
C PHE A 102 -11.44 43.21 -19.15
N SER A 103 -10.45 42.60 -19.81
CA SER A 103 -9.81 41.39 -19.30
C SER A 103 -8.61 41.76 -18.45
N GLN A 104 -8.66 41.36 -17.16
CA GLN A 104 -7.52 41.55 -16.27
C GLN A 104 -6.47 40.47 -16.55
N ALA A 105 -5.21 40.89 -16.60
CA ALA A 105 -4.09 39.96 -16.67
C ALA A 105 -3.96 39.19 -15.35
N VAL A 106 -3.95 37.88 -15.43
CA VAL A 106 -3.79 36.99 -14.25
C VAL A 106 -2.30 36.72 -14.06
N ARG A 107 -1.79 36.98 -12.86
CA ARG A 107 -0.41 36.64 -12.49
C ARG A 107 -0.29 35.15 -12.23
N LYS A 108 0.56 34.47 -12.98
CA LYS A 108 0.96 33.09 -12.75
C LYS A 108 2.42 33.01 -12.34
N VAL A 109 2.69 32.29 -11.24
CA VAL A 109 4.04 32.04 -10.74
C VAL A 109 4.42 30.61 -11.14
N TYR A 110 5.41 30.46 -11.98
CA TYR A 110 5.97 29.19 -12.42
C TYR A 110 7.19 28.86 -11.58
N ILE A 111 7.15 27.73 -10.90
CA ILE A 111 8.15 27.31 -9.94
C ILE A 111 8.74 25.99 -10.41
N LYS A 112 10.01 25.99 -10.77
CA LYS A 112 10.76 24.76 -10.99
C LYS A 112 11.13 24.18 -9.64
N THR A 113 10.95 22.86 -9.50
CA THR A 113 11.12 22.15 -8.22
C THR A 113 11.95 20.89 -8.36
N VAL A 114 12.52 20.47 -7.24
CA VAL A 114 13.16 19.16 -7.04
C VAL A 114 12.52 18.45 -5.87
N GLU A 115 12.82 17.17 -5.69
CA GLU A 115 12.36 16.40 -4.53
C GLU A 115 12.80 17.06 -3.22
N ALA A 116 11.93 17.02 -2.22
CA ALA A 116 12.21 17.44 -0.86
C ALA A 116 11.85 16.34 0.14
N SER A 117 12.37 16.44 1.35
CA SER A 117 12.02 15.59 2.48
C SER A 117 11.29 16.36 3.57
N LEU A 118 10.61 15.65 4.47
CA LEU A 118 10.01 16.27 5.64
C LEU A 118 11.07 16.86 6.60
N GLU A 119 12.30 16.35 6.62
CA GLU A 119 13.42 16.98 7.37
C GLU A 119 13.73 18.39 6.87
N GLU A 120 13.49 18.67 5.58
CA GLU A 120 13.67 20.01 5.02
C GLU A 120 12.47 20.94 5.31
N ALA A 121 11.32 20.37 5.66
CA ALA A 121 10.07 21.10 5.94
C ALA A 121 9.84 21.33 7.44
N ILE A 122 10.33 20.43 8.31
CA ILE A 122 10.04 20.40 9.75
C ILE A 122 11.30 20.64 10.54
N ALA A 123 11.28 21.66 11.42
CA ALA A 123 12.37 21.96 12.33
C ALA A 123 12.39 21.03 13.54
N SER A 124 11.23 20.80 14.15
CA SER A 124 11.10 19.95 15.34
C SER A 124 9.63 19.58 15.59
N GLY A 125 9.41 18.66 16.50
CA GLY A 125 8.09 18.30 16.97
C GLY A 125 7.86 16.80 17.05
N ASN A 126 6.69 16.46 17.56
CA ASN A 126 6.25 15.07 17.73
C ASN A 126 4.77 15.02 17.37
N VAL A 127 4.39 14.10 16.49
CA VAL A 127 3.00 13.94 16.04
C VAL A 127 2.66 12.46 15.91
N SER A 128 1.44 12.12 16.30
CA SER A 128 0.80 10.85 16.01
C SER A 128 -0.41 11.10 15.12
N LEU A 129 -0.47 10.37 14.03
CA LEU A 129 -1.53 10.39 13.02
C LEU A 129 -2.23 9.03 13.05
N GLU A 130 -3.56 9.01 13.17
CA GLU A 130 -4.35 7.79 13.16
C GLU A 130 -5.57 7.96 12.25
N THR A 131 -5.92 6.91 11.51
CA THR A 131 -7.11 6.89 10.67
C THR A 131 -7.74 5.50 10.64
N ASP A 132 -9.02 5.44 10.34
CA ASP A 132 -9.70 4.18 10.09
C ASP A 132 -9.40 3.69 8.67
N LEU A 133 -9.18 2.38 8.52
CA LEU A 133 -9.06 1.74 7.22
C LEU A 133 -10.46 1.35 6.72
N THR A 134 -11.21 2.32 6.21
CA THR A 134 -12.57 2.12 5.70
C THR A 134 -12.52 1.80 4.20
N ILE A 135 -12.52 0.50 3.86
CA ILE A 135 -12.45 0.05 2.45
C ILE A 135 -13.67 0.54 1.63
N GLY A 136 -14.81 0.79 2.27
CA GLY A 136 -16.01 1.31 1.60
C GLY A 136 -15.87 2.71 0.99
N GLU A 137 -14.93 3.51 1.48
CA GLU A 137 -14.58 4.85 0.94
C GLU A 137 -13.40 4.79 -0.03
N ALA A 138 -12.80 3.61 -0.19
CA ALA A 138 -11.63 3.41 -1.02
C ALA A 138 -12.02 3.34 -2.51
N THR A 139 -11.17 3.90 -3.36
CA THR A 139 -11.27 3.65 -4.80
C THR A 139 -10.75 2.23 -5.07
N LEU A 140 -11.64 1.34 -5.52
CA LEU A 140 -11.24 0.00 -5.97
C LEU A 140 -10.40 0.14 -7.24
N VAL A 141 -9.18 -0.36 -7.19
CA VAL A 141 -8.25 -0.36 -8.34
C VAL A 141 -8.42 -1.63 -9.15
N GLN A 142 -8.50 -2.77 -8.45
CA GLN A 142 -8.61 -4.09 -9.07
C GLN A 142 -9.37 -5.06 -8.16
N ALA A 143 -10.17 -5.96 -8.75
CA ALA A 143 -10.68 -7.16 -8.12
C ALA A 143 -10.71 -8.31 -9.11
N LEU A 144 -10.35 -9.52 -8.65
CA LEU A 144 -10.48 -10.75 -9.44
C LEU A 144 -11.89 -11.31 -9.33
N ASP A 145 -12.23 -12.19 -10.28
CA ASP A 145 -13.48 -12.97 -10.24
C ASP A 145 -13.59 -13.76 -8.93
N GLY A 146 -14.77 -13.74 -8.35
CA GLY A 146 -15.04 -14.38 -7.06
C GLY A 146 -14.71 -13.53 -5.83
N VAL A 147 -14.22 -12.30 -6.01
CA VAL A 147 -13.97 -11.35 -4.93
C VAL A 147 -15.00 -10.24 -4.96
N SER A 148 -15.73 -10.05 -3.86
CA SER A 148 -16.68 -8.95 -3.70
C SER A 148 -16.51 -8.22 -2.37
N VAL A 149 -16.72 -6.92 -2.39
CA VAL A 149 -16.58 -6.04 -1.22
C VAL A 149 -17.95 -5.56 -0.77
N GLN A 150 -18.23 -5.69 0.51
CA GLN A 150 -19.40 -5.08 1.14
C GLN A 150 -19.00 -3.72 1.73
N ASN A 151 -19.46 -2.64 1.12
CA ASN A 151 -19.01 -1.27 1.36
C ASN A 151 -19.20 -0.75 2.80
N PHE A 152 -20.14 -1.30 3.59
CA PHE A 152 -20.44 -0.77 4.92
C PHE A 152 -19.73 -1.47 6.08
N THR A 153 -19.18 -2.67 5.87
CA THR A 153 -18.63 -3.49 6.96
C THR A 153 -17.13 -3.74 6.85
N GLY A 154 -16.47 -3.25 5.81
CA GLY A 154 -15.08 -3.62 5.52
C GLY A 154 -14.90 -5.11 5.24
N ARG A 155 -15.98 -5.82 4.89
CA ARG A 155 -16.00 -7.24 4.62
C ARG A 155 -15.72 -7.52 3.15
N ILE A 156 -14.77 -8.39 2.91
CA ILE A 156 -14.38 -8.87 1.58
C ILE A 156 -14.76 -10.34 1.50
N ASN A 157 -15.66 -10.71 0.59
CA ASN A 157 -16.07 -12.09 0.39
C ASN A 157 -15.22 -12.74 -0.70
N LEU A 158 -14.91 -14.02 -0.48
CA LEU A 158 -14.22 -14.91 -1.39
C LEU A 158 -15.20 -16.00 -1.81
N THR A 159 -15.53 -16.07 -3.09
CA THR A 159 -16.47 -17.07 -3.63
C THR A 159 -15.79 -17.80 -4.77
N ASN A 160 -15.45 -19.07 -4.54
CA ASN A 160 -14.81 -19.94 -5.53
C ASN A 160 -13.53 -19.34 -6.17
N VAL A 161 -12.71 -18.66 -5.37
CA VAL A 161 -11.40 -18.16 -5.85
C VAL A 161 -10.50 -19.35 -6.14
N LYS A 162 -10.21 -19.59 -7.43
CA LYS A 162 -9.59 -20.81 -7.92
C LYS A 162 -8.12 -20.62 -8.26
N PHE A 163 -7.32 -21.62 -7.85
CA PHE A 163 -5.91 -21.78 -8.20
C PHE A 163 -5.78 -23.15 -8.87
N ASP A 164 -5.40 -23.18 -10.14
CA ASP A 164 -5.18 -24.43 -10.86
C ASP A 164 -3.83 -25.06 -10.42
N ILE A 165 -3.83 -26.38 -10.19
CA ILE A 165 -2.62 -27.11 -9.78
C ILE A 165 -1.75 -27.35 -11.03
N PRO A 166 -0.51 -26.85 -11.06
CA PRO A 166 0.37 -27.03 -12.21
C PRO A 166 0.58 -28.52 -12.55
N GLY A 167 0.44 -28.85 -13.83
CA GLY A 167 0.66 -30.22 -14.31
C GLY A 167 -0.44 -31.25 -13.99
N VAL A 168 -1.55 -30.84 -13.36
CA VAL A 168 -2.69 -31.72 -13.05
C VAL A 168 -3.95 -31.22 -13.75
N PRO A 169 -4.34 -31.82 -14.89
CA PRO A 169 -5.56 -31.44 -15.58
C PRO A 169 -6.80 -31.57 -14.66
N GLY A 170 -7.54 -30.48 -14.51
CA GLY A 170 -8.71 -30.40 -13.62
C GLY A 170 -8.39 -30.36 -12.13
N GLY A 171 -7.11 -30.40 -11.75
CA GLY A 171 -6.69 -30.21 -10.35
C GLY A 171 -6.77 -28.75 -9.94
N SER A 172 -7.29 -28.49 -8.74
CA SER A 172 -7.41 -27.12 -8.25
C SER A 172 -7.43 -27.03 -6.72
N VAL A 173 -7.05 -25.84 -6.22
CA VAL A 173 -7.35 -25.39 -4.86
C VAL A 173 -8.35 -24.26 -4.95
N THR A 174 -9.47 -24.38 -4.25
CA THR A 174 -10.54 -23.38 -4.23
C THR A 174 -10.62 -22.76 -2.84
N LEU A 175 -10.58 -21.42 -2.76
CA LEU A 175 -10.78 -20.67 -1.53
C LEU A 175 -12.18 -20.06 -1.50
N ASN A 176 -12.86 -20.25 -0.37
CA ASN A 176 -14.15 -19.64 -0.06
C ASN A 176 -14.10 -19.01 1.32
N GLY A 177 -14.98 -18.03 1.55
CA GLY A 177 -15.13 -17.42 2.86
C GLY A 177 -15.19 -15.91 2.83
N PHE A 178 -14.64 -15.28 3.86
CA PHE A 178 -14.55 -13.81 3.93
C PHE A 178 -13.42 -13.38 4.84
N ILE A 179 -13.02 -12.12 4.65
CA ILE A 179 -12.19 -11.35 5.58
C ILE A 179 -12.96 -10.07 5.92
N GLU A 180 -13.15 -9.80 7.20
CA GLU A 180 -13.74 -8.58 7.73
C GLU A 180 -12.71 -7.93 8.65
N GLN A 181 -12.46 -6.63 8.47
CA GLN A 181 -11.40 -5.95 9.18
C GLN A 181 -11.87 -4.60 9.74
N THR A 182 -11.35 -4.25 10.91
CA THR A 182 -11.48 -2.94 11.55
C THR A 182 -10.10 -2.45 11.97
N LEU A 183 -9.21 -2.38 10.97
CA LEU A 183 -7.83 -1.99 11.20
C LEU A 183 -7.67 -0.48 11.21
N LYS A 184 -6.77 0.01 12.06
CA LYS A 184 -6.43 1.42 12.23
C LYS A 184 -4.96 1.62 11.95
N PRO A 185 -4.62 2.16 10.77
CA PRO A 185 -3.29 2.66 10.49
C PRO A 185 -2.93 3.82 11.41
N ARG A 186 -1.71 3.75 11.95
CA ARG A 186 -1.14 4.78 12.83
C ARG A 186 0.29 5.10 12.39
N PHE A 187 0.64 6.39 12.45
CA PHE A 187 1.97 6.87 12.13
C PHE A 187 2.44 7.84 13.21
N ASP A 188 3.59 7.54 13.82
CA ASP A 188 4.24 8.42 14.78
C ASP A 188 5.52 8.99 14.17
N LEU A 189 5.70 10.30 14.24
CA LEU A 189 6.82 11.03 13.68
C LEU A 189 7.41 11.91 14.78
N LYS A 190 8.74 11.88 14.96
CA LYS A 190 9.46 12.78 15.86
C LYS A 190 10.65 13.40 15.16
N PHE A 191 10.67 14.71 15.13
CA PHE A 191 11.76 15.51 14.57
C PHE A 191 12.48 16.30 15.67
N SER A 192 13.78 16.44 15.51
CA SER A 192 14.64 17.29 16.37
C SER A 192 15.72 17.92 15.52
N ASN A 193 15.86 19.25 15.61
CA ASN A 193 16.86 20.01 14.86
C ASN A 193 16.88 19.72 13.34
N GLY A 194 15.69 19.64 12.72
CA GLY A 194 15.57 19.34 11.29
C GLY A 194 15.91 17.90 10.91
N SER A 195 15.95 16.97 11.86
CA SER A 195 16.24 15.57 11.61
C SER A 195 15.15 14.67 12.16
N LEU A 196 14.80 13.62 11.43
CA LEU A 196 13.89 12.59 11.89
C LEU A 196 14.58 11.69 12.91
N GLU A 197 14.09 11.69 14.13
CA GLU A 197 14.60 10.88 15.24
C GLU A 197 13.86 9.53 15.34
N LEU A 198 12.55 9.56 15.10
CA LEU A 198 11.70 8.37 15.20
C LEU A 198 10.61 8.42 14.13
N PHE A 199 10.40 7.29 13.51
CA PHE A 199 9.23 7.00 12.69
C PHE A 199 8.63 5.67 13.11
N LYS A 200 7.30 5.61 13.23
CA LYS A 200 6.57 4.36 13.40
C LYS A 200 5.43 4.31 12.40
N ALA A 201 5.22 3.13 11.85
CA ALA A 201 4.03 2.79 11.08
C ALA A 201 3.42 1.53 11.69
N GLY A 202 2.20 1.64 12.14
CA GLY A 202 1.47 0.55 12.78
C GLY A 202 0.14 0.27 12.08
N MET A 203 -0.33 -0.97 12.20
CA MET A 203 -1.65 -1.41 11.77
C MET A 203 -2.21 -2.32 12.87
N GLY A 204 -3.05 -1.74 13.71
CA GLY A 204 -3.68 -2.44 14.83
C GLY A 204 -5.19 -2.57 14.66
N GLY A 205 -5.81 -3.56 15.31
CA GLY A 205 -7.26 -3.73 15.33
C GLY A 205 -7.74 -5.16 15.20
N ALA A 206 -9.00 -5.35 14.83
CA ALA A 206 -9.59 -6.67 14.69
C ALA A 206 -9.62 -7.12 13.22
N LEU A 207 -9.32 -8.39 13.02
CA LEU A 207 -9.43 -9.11 11.75
C LEU A 207 -10.24 -10.38 11.99
N LYS A 208 -11.44 -10.44 11.44
CA LYS A 208 -12.23 -11.68 11.39
C LYS A 208 -12.02 -12.32 10.04
N ALA A 209 -11.77 -13.62 10.02
CA ALA A 209 -11.69 -14.38 8.79
C ALA A 209 -12.55 -15.62 8.90
N SER A 210 -13.21 -15.99 7.81
CA SER A 210 -13.70 -17.33 7.58
C SER A 210 -13.04 -17.80 6.31
N LEU A 211 -12.22 -18.81 6.37
CA LEU A 211 -11.47 -19.30 5.24
C LEU A 211 -11.63 -20.80 5.11
N THR A 212 -12.13 -21.23 3.96
CA THR A 212 -12.23 -22.64 3.60
C THR A 212 -11.40 -22.89 2.37
N ALA A 213 -10.44 -23.80 2.48
CA ALA A 213 -9.62 -24.27 1.38
C ALA A 213 -10.04 -25.69 0.98
N THR A 214 -10.38 -25.90 -0.29
CA THR A 214 -10.69 -27.22 -0.85
C THR A 214 -9.64 -27.56 -1.89
N ILE A 215 -8.90 -28.63 -1.68
CA ILE A 215 -7.91 -29.16 -2.61
C ILE A 215 -8.54 -30.36 -3.32
N GLN A 216 -8.52 -30.33 -4.66
CA GLN A 216 -8.99 -31.41 -5.51
C GLN A 216 -7.91 -31.78 -6.52
N ALA A 217 -7.44 -33.02 -6.51
CA ALA A 217 -6.48 -33.53 -7.49
C ALA A 217 -6.79 -34.99 -7.81
N ASN A 218 -6.69 -35.36 -9.08
CA ASN A 218 -6.95 -36.72 -9.57
C ASN A 218 -5.69 -37.58 -9.69
N ALA A 219 -4.53 -37.00 -9.47
CA ALA A 219 -3.22 -37.65 -9.57
C ALA A 219 -2.24 -37.07 -8.57
N SER A 220 -1.11 -37.75 -8.36
CA SER A 220 0.03 -37.21 -7.63
C SER A 220 0.59 -35.99 -8.36
N TYR A 221 1.09 -35.01 -7.60
CA TYR A 221 1.70 -33.79 -8.14
C TYR A 221 2.90 -33.35 -7.33
N SER A 222 3.81 -32.68 -8.00
CA SER A 222 5.01 -32.09 -7.41
C SER A 222 4.64 -30.87 -6.53
N PRO A 223 5.46 -30.52 -5.55
CA PRO A 223 5.26 -29.32 -4.77
C PRO A 223 5.09 -28.07 -5.64
N PHE A 224 4.09 -27.27 -5.35
CA PHE A 224 3.86 -25.98 -6.00
C PHE A 224 3.53 -24.90 -4.96
N SER A 225 3.74 -23.65 -5.33
CA SER A 225 3.33 -22.48 -4.55
C SER A 225 2.83 -21.40 -5.49
N LEU A 226 1.62 -20.92 -5.27
CA LEU A 226 0.96 -19.91 -6.06
C LEU A 226 0.48 -18.79 -5.14
N ASN A 227 0.71 -17.55 -5.55
CA ASN A 227 0.22 -16.35 -4.88
C ASN A 227 -0.50 -15.47 -5.88
N LYS A 228 -1.61 -14.86 -5.47
CA LYS A 228 -2.38 -13.91 -6.27
C LYS A 228 -2.75 -12.69 -5.44
N GLU A 229 -2.67 -11.51 -6.05
CA GLU A 229 -3.37 -10.35 -5.56
C GLU A 229 -4.83 -10.48 -6.00
N LEU A 230 -5.74 -10.46 -5.04
CA LEU A 230 -7.16 -10.68 -5.28
C LEU A 230 -7.91 -9.37 -5.49
N ALA A 231 -7.52 -8.33 -4.77
CA ALA A 231 -8.07 -6.99 -4.90
C ALA A 231 -7.10 -5.95 -4.33
N SER A 232 -7.19 -4.72 -4.82
CA SER A 232 -6.41 -3.59 -4.30
C SER A 232 -7.23 -2.31 -4.34
N TRP A 233 -6.92 -1.39 -3.42
CA TRP A 233 -7.62 -0.12 -3.23
C TRP A 233 -6.63 1.01 -3.01
N ASN A 234 -7.11 2.25 -3.24
CA ASN A 234 -6.43 3.48 -2.88
C ASN A 234 -7.28 4.28 -1.90
N ILE A 235 -6.68 4.67 -0.78
CA ILE A 235 -7.27 5.52 0.24
C ILE A 235 -6.31 6.69 0.47
N LYS A 236 -6.76 7.92 0.21
CA LYS A 236 -5.96 9.11 0.43
C LYS A 236 -6.42 9.81 1.70
N ARG A 237 -5.48 10.22 2.56
CA ARG A 237 -5.73 10.94 3.80
C ARG A 237 -4.80 12.14 3.92
N ALA A 238 -5.34 13.26 4.31
CA ALA A 238 -4.57 14.43 4.69
C ALA A 238 -4.75 14.70 6.18
N PHE A 239 -3.66 14.98 6.87
CA PHE A 239 -3.63 15.37 8.28
C PHE A 239 -3.02 16.76 8.35
N VAL A 240 -3.71 17.72 8.96
CA VAL A 240 -3.18 19.06 9.14
C VAL A 240 -2.57 19.17 10.54
N VAL A 241 -1.26 19.32 10.60
CA VAL A 241 -0.49 19.43 11.84
C VAL A 241 0.03 20.85 11.98
N GLY A 242 -0.73 21.68 12.69
CA GLY A 242 -0.51 23.13 12.68
C GLY A 242 -0.84 23.69 11.29
N SER A 243 0.18 24.19 10.58
CA SER A 243 0.05 24.65 9.19
C SER A 243 0.56 23.65 8.15
N VAL A 244 1.04 22.48 8.57
CA VAL A 244 1.69 21.51 7.68
C VAL A 244 0.71 20.41 7.29
N PRO A 245 0.26 20.31 6.04
CA PRO A 245 -0.52 19.16 5.57
C PRO A 245 0.40 17.96 5.37
N VAL A 246 0.17 16.88 6.11
CA VAL A 246 0.82 15.58 5.94
C VAL A 246 -0.10 14.66 5.15
N VAL A 247 0.30 14.28 3.95
CA VAL A 247 -0.52 13.43 3.08
C VAL A 247 0.00 12.00 3.08
N VAL A 248 -0.90 11.08 3.37
CA VAL A 248 -0.65 9.64 3.39
C VAL A 248 -1.60 8.96 2.41
N VAL A 249 -1.06 8.13 1.53
CA VAL A 249 -1.82 7.26 0.65
C VAL A 249 -1.67 5.83 1.16
N LEU A 250 -2.78 5.24 1.55
CA LEU A 250 -2.86 3.84 1.97
C LEU A 250 -3.31 3.01 0.77
N GLN A 251 -2.57 1.96 0.47
CA GLN A 251 -2.87 1.04 -0.62
C GLN A 251 -3.08 -0.37 -0.05
N PRO A 252 -4.24 -0.65 0.57
CA PRO A 252 -4.55 -2.00 1.01
C PRO A 252 -4.71 -2.93 -0.18
N ARG A 253 -4.10 -4.11 -0.08
CA ARG A 253 -4.18 -5.19 -1.06
C ARG A 253 -4.60 -6.47 -0.35
N LEU A 254 -5.58 -7.15 -0.89
CA LEU A 254 -5.92 -8.50 -0.49
C LEU A 254 -5.09 -9.49 -1.31
N ILE A 255 -4.30 -10.29 -0.63
CA ILE A 255 -3.50 -11.36 -1.24
C ILE A 255 -3.99 -12.71 -0.76
N ALA A 256 -3.92 -13.71 -1.61
CA ALA A 256 -4.09 -15.10 -1.20
C ALA A 256 -3.06 -15.98 -1.87
N GLY A 257 -2.75 -17.09 -1.22
CA GLY A 257 -1.84 -18.06 -1.79
C GLY A 257 -2.13 -19.46 -1.32
N VAL A 258 -1.66 -20.39 -2.11
CA VAL A 258 -1.79 -21.82 -1.86
C VAL A 258 -0.48 -22.52 -2.24
N SER A 259 -0.08 -23.45 -1.40
CA SER A 259 0.99 -24.40 -1.76
C SER A 259 0.57 -25.79 -1.32
N SER A 260 0.95 -26.81 -2.07
CA SER A 260 0.58 -28.17 -1.72
C SER A 260 1.48 -29.17 -2.43
N ASN A 261 1.54 -30.38 -1.86
CA ASN A 261 2.01 -31.59 -2.51
C ASN A 261 1.10 -32.75 -2.09
N ALA A 262 0.91 -33.72 -2.93
CA ALA A 262 0.23 -34.95 -2.56
C ALA A 262 0.67 -36.14 -3.42
N SER A 263 0.68 -37.31 -2.80
CA SER A 263 0.90 -38.60 -3.46
C SER A 263 -0.46 -39.31 -3.68
N GLY A 264 -1.09 -39.08 -4.83
CA GLY A 264 -2.35 -39.70 -5.20
C GLY A 264 -3.51 -38.75 -5.37
N LYS A 265 -4.71 -39.33 -5.58
CA LYS A 265 -5.96 -38.57 -5.68
C LYS A 265 -6.33 -38.03 -4.31
N VAL A 266 -6.62 -36.73 -4.23
CA VAL A 266 -6.95 -36.05 -2.97
C VAL A 266 -8.19 -35.18 -3.11
N THR A 267 -9.05 -35.24 -2.11
CA THR A 267 -10.10 -34.23 -1.86
C THR A 267 -10.08 -33.91 -0.38
N VAL A 268 -9.64 -32.70 -0.03
CA VAL A 268 -9.55 -32.22 1.36
C VAL A 268 -10.19 -30.86 1.47
N THR A 269 -11.01 -30.68 2.48
CA THR A 269 -11.59 -29.39 2.84
C THR A 269 -11.20 -29.04 4.27
N VAL A 270 -10.57 -27.88 4.45
CA VAL A 270 -10.20 -27.35 5.76
C VAL A 270 -10.81 -25.95 5.90
N GLY A 271 -11.49 -25.73 7.00
CA GLY A 271 -12.08 -24.44 7.33
C GLY A 271 -11.58 -23.90 8.67
N ILE A 272 -11.41 -22.59 8.73
CA ILE A 272 -11.15 -21.84 9.96
C ILE A 272 -12.06 -20.61 10.02
N ALA A 273 -12.47 -20.24 11.22
CA ALA A 273 -13.27 -19.04 11.46
C ALA A 273 -12.72 -18.26 12.66
N PRO A 274 -11.46 -17.76 12.58
CA PRO A 274 -10.86 -17.03 13.68
C PRO A 274 -11.31 -15.58 13.74
N THR A 275 -11.24 -15.04 14.96
CA THR A 275 -11.20 -13.60 15.18
C THR A 275 -9.83 -13.28 15.79
N PHE A 276 -9.07 -12.44 15.11
CA PHE A 276 -7.77 -11.96 15.56
C PHE A 276 -7.89 -10.53 16.07
N THR A 277 -7.22 -10.22 17.17
CA THR A 277 -6.77 -8.87 17.47
C THR A 277 -5.29 -8.83 17.13
N THR A 278 -4.90 -7.96 16.23
CA THR A 278 -3.53 -7.92 15.69
C THR A 278 -2.96 -6.53 15.79
N ASN A 279 -1.65 -6.46 15.98
CA ASN A 279 -0.86 -5.25 15.85
C ASN A 279 0.45 -5.59 15.12
N VAL A 280 0.61 -5.05 13.94
CA VAL A 280 1.86 -5.08 13.15
C VAL A 280 2.46 -3.71 13.23
N GLU A 281 3.69 -3.58 13.68
CA GLU A 281 4.38 -2.29 13.77
C GLU A 281 5.77 -2.39 13.17
N LEU A 282 6.13 -1.38 12.40
CA LEU A 282 7.47 -1.09 11.93
C LEU A 282 7.94 0.20 12.59
N ASP A 283 9.11 0.19 13.21
CA ASP A 283 9.71 1.38 13.78
C ASP A 283 11.13 1.63 13.25
N TYR A 284 11.42 2.90 13.05
CA TYR A 284 12.75 3.43 12.82
C TYR A 284 13.15 4.29 14.02
N ASN A 285 14.37 4.10 14.51
CA ASN A 285 14.97 4.93 15.54
C ASN A 285 16.40 5.25 15.14
N ARG A 286 16.70 6.54 14.96
CA ARG A 286 18.01 7.04 14.51
C ARG A 286 19.16 6.61 15.43
N SER A 287 18.90 6.42 16.72
CA SER A 287 19.93 5.99 17.68
C SER A 287 20.22 4.48 17.64
N ARG A 288 19.41 3.70 16.95
CA ARG A 288 19.60 2.25 16.81
C ARG A 288 20.66 1.96 15.78
N THR A 289 21.67 1.18 16.15
CA THR A 289 22.80 0.82 15.29
C THR A 289 22.56 -0.45 14.47
N THR A 290 21.59 -1.29 14.89
CA THR A 290 21.23 -2.53 14.19
C THR A 290 20.20 -2.27 13.10
N ASN A 291 20.22 -3.07 12.01
CA ASN A 291 19.26 -3.02 10.91
C ASN A 291 19.05 -1.61 10.33
N ALA A 292 20.10 -0.80 10.25
CA ALA A 292 20.04 0.60 9.83
C ALA A 292 18.96 1.42 10.57
N GLY A 293 18.74 1.16 11.85
CA GLY A 293 17.73 1.83 12.67
C GLY A 293 16.35 1.20 12.69
N TRP A 294 16.08 0.23 11.82
CA TRP A 294 14.77 -0.41 11.68
C TRP A 294 14.54 -1.57 12.66
N ASN A 295 13.28 -1.78 13.02
CA ASN A 295 12.80 -2.94 13.75
C ASN A 295 11.33 -3.19 13.40
N ASN A 296 10.86 -4.42 13.55
CA ASN A 296 9.46 -4.76 13.44
C ASN A 296 8.99 -5.55 14.67
N THR A 297 7.75 -5.31 15.04
CA THR A 297 7.07 -6.06 16.09
C THR A 297 5.71 -6.55 15.59
N PHE A 298 5.28 -7.65 16.15
CA PHE A 298 3.99 -8.25 15.88
C PHE A 298 3.43 -8.84 17.16
N ALA A 299 2.16 -8.57 17.41
CA ALA A 299 1.40 -9.22 18.46
C ALA A 299 0.03 -9.60 17.91
N ALA A 300 -0.44 -10.78 18.23
CA ALA A 300 -1.79 -11.21 17.94
C ALA A 300 -2.36 -12.05 19.06
N SER A 301 -3.66 -11.94 19.27
CA SER A 301 -4.44 -12.87 20.08
C SER A 301 -5.61 -13.36 19.26
N PHE A 302 -5.98 -14.62 19.41
CA PHE A 302 -7.07 -15.19 18.63
C PHE A 302 -7.78 -16.33 19.32
N THR A 303 -9.06 -16.52 18.93
CA THR A 303 -9.85 -17.70 19.20
C THR A 303 -10.07 -18.47 17.92
N LEU A 304 -10.02 -19.79 17.97
CA LEU A 304 -10.04 -20.62 16.77
C LEU A 304 -10.77 -21.94 17.03
N ASN A 305 -11.70 -22.25 16.14
CA ASN A 305 -12.37 -23.57 16.08
C ASN A 305 -12.24 -24.09 14.64
N PRO A 306 -11.22 -24.91 14.33
CA PRO A 306 -11.04 -25.44 12.98
C PRO A 306 -12.09 -26.52 12.66
N THR A 307 -12.51 -26.53 11.40
CA THR A 307 -13.28 -27.64 10.81
C THR A 307 -12.41 -28.38 9.80
N PHE A 308 -12.49 -29.69 9.79
CA PHE A 308 -11.68 -30.53 8.93
C PHE A 308 -12.50 -31.68 8.37
N ASN A 309 -12.42 -31.89 7.06
CA ASN A 309 -13.04 -33.03 6.38
C ASN A 309 -12.15 -33.52 5.26
N TYR A 310 -11.94 -34.83 5.16
CA TYR A 310 -11.24 -35.43 4.03
C TYR A 310 -11.85 -36.77 3.67
N SER A 311 -11.75 -37.15 2.40
CA SER A 311 -12.49 -38.29 1.86
C SER A 311 -11.65 -39.52 1.50
N VAL A 312 -10.30 -39.41 1.50
CA VAL A 312 -9.41 -40.51 1.10
C VAL A 312 -8.10 -40.47 1.89
N PRO A 313 -7.54 -41.64 2.32
CA PRO A 313 -6.25 -41.67 2.96
C PRO A 313 -5.14 -41.29 1.97
N VAL A 314 -4.52 -40.15 2.18
CA VAL A 314 -3.49 -39.56 1.33
C VAL A 314 -2.34 -39.05 2.19
N GLN A 315 -1.11 -39.22 1.71
CA GLN A 315 0.04 -38.50 2.25
C GLN A 315 0.22 -37.19 1.50
N GLY A 316 0.41 -36.10 2.24
CA GLY A 316 0.62 -34.81 1.62
C GLY A 316 0.67 -33.67 2.60
N SER A 317 0.96 -32.50 2.09
CA SER A 317 0.86 -31.26 2.84
C SER A 317 0.18 -30.18 2.00
N GLY A 318 -0.44 -29.24 2.66
CA GLY A 318 -1.04 -28.09 2.02
C GLY A 318 -0.93 -26.86 2.90
N ASN A 319 -0.72 -25.72 2.28
CA ASN A 319 -0.81 -24.43 2.92
C ASN A 319 -1.78 -23.56 2.14
N ALA A 320 -2.61 -22.83 2.84
CA ALA A 320 -3.46 -21.80 2.26
C ALA A 320 -3.45 -20.58 3.16
N PHE A 321 -3.47 -19.41 2.56
CA PHE A 321 -3.62 -18.15 3.29
C PHE A 321 -4.43 -17.16 2.47
N ALA A 322 -5.05 -16.22 3.18
CA ALA A 322 -5.56 -14.99 2.60
C ALA A 322 -5.36 -13.87 3.63
N GLY A 323 -4.82 -12.74 3.21
CA GLY A 323 -4.44 -11.70 4.13
C GLY A 323 -4.40 -10.32 3.51
N LEU A 324 -4.24 -9.32 4.36
CA LEU A 324 -4.16 -7.93 3.97
C LEU A 324 -2.70 -7.45 4.01
N VAL A 325 -2.30 -6.80 2.94
CA VAL A 325 -1.06 -6.03 2.86
C VAL A 325 -1.44 -4.57 2.72
N MET A 326 -0.89 -3.71 3.54
CA MET A 326 -1.07 -2.27 3.46
C MET A 326 0.24 -1.63 3.05
N ASP A 327 0.34 -1.19 1.81
CA ASP A 327 1.43 -0.35 1.36
C ASP A 327 1.09 1.12 1.67
N VAL A 328 2.07 1.85 2.18
CA VAL A 328 1.91 3.24 2.60
C VAL A 328 2.81 4.12 1.75
N LYS A 329 2.27 5.25 1.27
CA LYS A 329 3.05 6.30 0.63
C LYS A 329 2.89 7.60 1.41
N PHE A 330 3.95 8.35 1.53
CA PHE A 330 3.94 9.73 2.01
C PHE A 330 4.22 10.65 0.84
N TYR A 331 3.32 11.59 0.57
CA TYR A 331 3.41 12.50 -0.58
C TYR A 331 3.69 11.78 -1.91
N GLY A 332 3.02 10.63 -2.12
CA GLY A 332 3.19 9.81 -3.32
C GLY A 332 4.45 8.96 -3.37
N VAL A 333 5.40 9.14 -2.43
CA VAL A 333 6.63 8.34 -2.37
C VAL A 333 6.40 7.06 -1.59
N ALA A 334 6.78 5.92 -2.17
CA ALA A 334 6.62 4.61 -1.55
C ALA A 334 7.37 4.52 -0.21
N GLY A 335 6.69 4.01 0.81
CA GLY A 335 7.16 3.88 2.17
C GLY A 335 7.06 2.45 2.70
N PRO A 336 6.61 2.29 3.96
CA PRO A 336 6.47 0.98 4.58
C PRO A 336 5.32 0.16 3.98
N SER A 337 5.46 -1.15 4.12
CA SER A 337 4.42 -2.15 3.85
C SER A 337 4.22 -3.00 5.09
N LEU A 338 2.98 -3.12 5.54
CA LEU A 338 2.57 -3.90 6.70
C LEU A 338 1.66 -5.03 6.25
N GLU A 339 1.90 -6.25 6.72
CA GLU A 339 1.16 -7.45 6.32
C GLU A 339 0.60 -8.16 7.55
N ALA A 340 -0.68 -8.54 7.47
CA ALA A 340 -1.35 -9.43 8.42
C ALA A 340 -2.04 -10.54 7.63
N ARG A 341 -1.60 -11.79 7.83
CA ARG A 341 -1.95 -12.91 6.98
C ARG A 341 -2.38 -14.15 7.77
N PRO A 342 -3.70 -14.37 7.97
CA PRO A 342 -4.24 -15.65 8.41
C PRO A 342 -3.81 -16.79 7.49
N PHE A 343 -3.48 -17.94 8.08
CA PHE A 343 -3.02 -19.11 7.33
C PHE A 343 -3.53 -20.43 7.89
N ILE A 344 -3.52 -21.44 7.04
CA ILE A 344 -3.79 -22.85 7.33
C ILE A 344 -2.63 -23.67 6.79
N ASN A 345 -1.95 -24.44 7.64
CA ASN A 345 -0.99 -25.46 7.25
C ASN A 345 -1.55 -26.83 7.61
N LEU A 346 -1.64 -27.71 6.63
CA LEU A 346 -2.16 -29.06 6.78
C LEU A 346 -1.07 -30.07 6.45
N THR A 347 -0.93 -31.09 7.29
CA THR A 347 -0.10 -32.26 7.01
C THR A 347 -0.96 -33.50 7.16
N LEU A 348 -1.08 -34.28 6.07
CA LEU A 348 -1.87 -35.50 6.01
C LEU A 348 -0.97 -36.73 6.16
N ASN A 349 -1.34 -37.60 7.07
CA ASN A 349 -0.71 -38.91 7.23
C ASN A 349 -1.71 -40.01 6.83
N GLY A 350 -1.62 -40.44 5.58
CA GLY A 350 -2.54 -41.41 5.01
C GLY A 350 -2.57 -42.78 5.69
N ASN A 351 -1.46 -43.18 6.34
CA ASN A 351 -1.37 -44.49 6.98
C ASN A 351 -2.13 -44.58 8.31
N SER A 352 -2.27 -43.44 9.00
CA SER A 352 -2.92 -43.37 10.32
C SER A 352 -4.31 -42.77 10.30
N GLY A 353 -4.75 -42.22 9.16
CA GLY A 353 -6.01 -41.48 9.07
C GLY A 353 -6.01 -40.21 9.93
N THR A 354 -4.82 -39.70 10.27
CA THR A 354 -4.65 -38.49 11.09
C THR A 354 -4.12 -37.33 10.25
N ALA A 355 -4.42 -36.12 10.70
CA ALA A 355 -3.87 -34.90 10.12
C ALA A 355 -3.33 -33.98 11.21
N GLY A 356 -2.18 -33.37 10.94
CA GLY A 356 -1.69 -32.23 11.68
C GLY A 356 -2.22 -30.93 11.04
N LEU A 357 -2.85 -30.08 11.84
CA LEU A 357 -3.30 -28.76 11.40
C LEU A 357 -2.58 -27.69 12.23
N LYS A 358 -1.84 -26.80 11.57
CA LYS A 358 -1.30 -25.58 12.19
C LYS A 358 -1.99 -24.38 11.56
N THR A 359 -2.52 -23.50 12.35
CA THR A 359 -3.22 -22.32 11.86
C THR A 359 -3.02 -21.14 12.79
N GLY A 360 -3.02 -19.96 12.25
CA GLY A 360 -2.72 -18.74 12.96
C GLY A 360 -2.69 -17.54 12.06
N ILE A 361 -1.87 -16.57 12.44
CA ILE A 361 -1.67 -15.35 11.67
C ILE A 361 -0.17 -15.00 11.63
N ASN A 362 0.31 -14.61 10.46
CA ASN A 362 1.63 -14.05 10.25
C ASN A 362 1.56 -12.53 10.17
N GLY A 363 2.50 -11.86 10.84
CA GLY A 363 2.76 -10.43 10.69
C GLY A 363 4.12 -10.19 10.06
N LYS A 364 4.18 -9.30 9.09
CA LYS A 364 5.44 -8.89 8.47
C LYS A 364 5.41 -7.40 8.15
N SER A 365 6.57 -6.75 8.26
CA SER A 365 6.75 -5.38 7.83
C SER A 365 8.02 -5.22 7.02
N ARG A 366 8.01 -4.30 6.06
CA ARG A 366 9.15 -4.01 5.19
C ARG A 366 9.15 -2.56 4.75
N VAL A 367 10.32 -2.06 4.32
CA VAL A 367 10.49 -0.77 3.65
C VAL A 367 11.27 -0.99 2.38
N ALA A 368 10.80 -0.42 1.28
CA ALA A 368 11.55 -0.40 0.03
C ALA A 368 12.75 0.57 0.13
N ALA A 369 13.80 0.32 -0.66
CA ALA A 369 14.88 1.27 -0.80
C ALA A 369 14.38 2.61 -1.35
N GLY A 370 14.98 3.73 -0.89
CA GLY A 370 14.67 5.05 -1.41
C GLY A 370 13.51 5.77 -0.72
N PHE A 371 13.09 5.34 0.46
CA PHE A 371 12.08 6.05 1.26
C PHE A 371 12.65 7.34 1.86
N LYS A 372 13.00 8.30 1.00
CA LYS A 372 13.67 9.57 1.36
C LYS A 372 12.73 10.66 1.85
N VAL A 373 11.44 10.53 1.57
CA VAL A 373 10.46 11.61 1.80
C VAL A 373 10.39 12.04 3.26
N LEU A 374 10.64 11.15 4.21
CA LEU A 374 10.66 11.50 5.62
C LEU A 374 12.01 12.08 6.07
N GLY A 375 13.14 11.66 5.47
CA GLY A 375 14.46 12.17 5.83
C GLY A 375 15.61 11.34 5.29
N LYS A 376 16.81 11.88 5.48
CA LYS A 376 18.07 11.19 5.17
C LYS A 376 18.27 10.03 6.14
N GLY A 377 18.76 8.90 5.63
CA GLY A 377 18.99 7.69 6.42
C GLY A 377 17.89 6.63 6.31
N LEU A 378 16.74 6.97 5.71
CA LEU A 378 15.70 6.00 5.39
C LEU A 378 15.84 5.41 3.96
N GLU A 379 17.01 5.56 3.37
CA GLU A 379 17.29 5.11 1.99
C GLU A 379 17.51 3.59 1.90
N THR A 380 17.86 2.96 3.03
CA THR A 380 18.16 1.53 3.08
C THR A 380 16.87 0.73 3.16
N SER A 381 16.76 -0.29 2.32
CA SER A 381 15.65 -1.24 2.41
C SER A 381 15.74 -2.05 3.71
N TYR A 382 14.58 -2.37 4.26
CA TYR A 382 14.44 -3.29 5.38
C TYR A 382 13.37 -4.32 5.04
N ASP A 383 13.70 -5.60 5.18
CA ASP A 383 12.76 -6.71 5.09
C ASP A 383 12.75 -7.43 6.44
N GLY A 384 11.77 -7.07 7.26
CA GLY A 384 11.60 -7.63 8.60
C GLY A 384 11.30 -9.12 8.56
N PRO A 385 11.68 -9.88 9.59
CA PRO A 385 11.29 -11.29 9.70
C PRO A 385 9.76 -11.41 9.73
N SER A 386 9.26 -12.53 9.19
CA SER A 386 7.86 -12.91 9.40
C SER A 386 7.72 -13.41 10.83
N LEU A 387 6.87 -12.77 11.60
CA LEU A 387 6.53 -13.14 12.96
C LEU A 387 5.19 -13.87 12.96
N GLU A 388 5.03 -14.90 13.80
CA GLU A 388 3.90 -15.81 13.74
C GLU A 388 3.31 -16.02 15.13
N GLU A 389 1.97 -15.96 15.19
CA GLU A 389 1.18 -16.46 16.31
C GLU A 389 0.28 -17.60 15.80
N ALA A 390 0.47 -18.81 16.29
CA ALA A 390 -0.19 -20.00 15.78
C ALA A 390 -0.55 -21.02 16.86
N ARG A 391 -1.51 -21.88 16.53
CA ARG A 391 -1.88 -23.09 17.31
C ARG A 391 -1.83 -24.31 16.41
N THR A 392 -1.49 -25.45 17.04
CA THR A 392 -1.44 -26.75 16.38
C THR A 392 -2.58 -27.62 16.90
N PHE A 393 -3.13 -28.43 16.03
CA PHE A 393 -4.21 -29.36 16.30
C PHE A 393 -3.88 -30.71 15.71
N SER A 394 -4.28 -31.77 16.42
CA SER A 394 -4.33 -33.11 15.87
C SER A 394 -5.77 -33.41 15.45
N CYS A 395 -5.95 -33.70 14.17
CA CYS A 395 -7.26 -33.95 13.59
C CYS A 395 -7.40 -35.42 13.19
N GLN A 396 -8.57 -36.00 13.44
CA GLN A 396 -8.93 -37.36 13.08
C GLN A 396 -10.21 -37.36 12.22
N ALA A 397 -10.23 -38.14 11.16
CA ALA A 397 -11.41 -38.24 10.31
C ALA A 397 -12.60 -38.83 11.09
N PRO A 398 -13.86 -38.44 10.82
CA PRO A 398 -14.26 -37.47 9.76
C PRO A 398 -14.25 -36.00 10.19
N SER A 399 -14.10 -35.60 11.48
CA SER A 399 -14.26 -34.17 11.78
C SER A 399 -13.82 -33.70 13.17
N THR A 400 -13.05 -34.46 13.93
CA THR A 400 -12.60 -34.03 15.26
C THR A 400 -11.19 -33.51 15.25
N CYS A 401 -10.99 -32.26 15.68
CA CYS A 401 -9.66 -31.68 15.94
C CYS A 401 -9.53 -31.36 17.43
N THR A 402 -8.42 -31.76 18.05
CA THR A 402 -8.05 -31.41 19.41
C THR A 402 -6.84 -30.52 19.39
N ALA A 403 -6.86 -29.45 20.18
CA ALA A 403 -5.69 -28.57 20.35
C ALA A 403 -4.58 -29.35 21.10
N ASN A 404 -3.36 -29.19 20.60
CA ASN A 404 -2.16 -29.76 21.21
C ASN A 404 -1.53 -28.77 22.19
#